data_3858ce4b23a433754efa0f9740952f93
#
_entry.id   3858ce4b23a433754efa0f9740952f93
#
_cell.length_a   1.000
_cell.length_b   1.000
_cell.length_c   1.000
_cell.angle_alpha   90.00
_cell.angle_beta   90.00
_cell.angle_gamma   90.00
#
_symmetry.space_group_name_H-M   'P 1'
#
loop_
_entity.id
_entity.type
_entity.pdbx_description
1 polymer ?
#
loop_
_entity_poly.entity_id
_entity_poly.type
_entity_poly.pdbx_seq_one_letter_code
_entity_poly.pdbx_strand_id
1 'polypeptide(L)' 'MRMIEVGQRFKKTDPPSAVWEVLEVVMKPGGIRHFRLCNRDDPTTIKLISEPTLADVRLYRLISER' A
#
# COMPACT_ATOMS: atom_id res chain seq x y z
N MET A 1 -7.84 -12.86 7.76
CA MET A 1 -7.22 -11.85 6.89
C MET A 1 -6.02 -11.24 7.57
N ARG A 2 -4.92 -11.16 6.88
CA ARG A 2 -3.72 -10.56 7.44
C ARG A 2 -3.86 -9.06 7.51
N MET A 3 -3.34 -8.49 8.60
CA MET A 3 -3.24 -7.04 8.69
C MET A 3 -2.10 -6.55 7.82
N ILE A 4 -2.33 -5.42 7.17
CA ILE A 4 -1.28 -4.75 6.41
C ILE A 4 -0.32 -4.08 7.40
N GLU A 5 0.97 -4.25 7.18
CA GLU A 5 2.00 -3.77 8.08
C GLU A 5 3.06 -2.95 7.34
N VAL A 6 3.72 -2.07 8.10
CA VAL A 6 4.84 -1.28 7.58
C VAL A 6 5.94 -2.23 7.07
N GLY A 7 6.50 -1.89 5.93
CA GLY A 7 7.55 -2.67 5.28
C GLY A 7 7.06 -3.64 4.23
N GLN A 8 5.77 -3.98 4.25
CA GLN A 8 5.21 -4.84 3.21
C GLN A 8 5.23 -4.12 1.86
N ARG A 9 5.35 -4.91 0.80
CA ARG A 9 5.38 -4.40 -0.57
C ARG A 9 4.21 -4.96 -1.36
N PHE A 10 3.56 -4.07 -2.10
CA PHE A 10 2.41 -4.39 -2.93
C PHE A 10 2.70 -4.00 -4.38
N LYS A 11 2.22 -4.81 -5.29
CA LYS A 11 2.31 -4.52 -6.72
C LYS A 11 0.94 -4.14 -7.24
N LYS A 12 0.87 -3.03 -7.96
CA LYS A 12 -0.37 -2.63 -8.60
C LYS A 12 -0.66 -3.59 -9.76
N THR A 13 -1.92 -4.05 -9.87
CA THR A 13 -2.29 -5.04 -10.87
C THR A 13 -2.40 -4.45 -12.27
N ASP A 14 -2.83 -3.18 -12.38
CA ASP A 14 -2.93 -2.50 -13.67
C ASP A 14 -1.58 -1.91 -14.09
N PRO A 15 -1.25 -1.93 -15.40
CA PRO A 15 -0.05 -1.24 -15.88
C PRO A 15 -0.14 0.28 -15.64
N PRO A 16 0.98 0.94 -15.34
CA PRO A 16 2.28 0.34 -15.02
C PRO A 16 2.25 -0.38 -13.66
N SER A 17 2.78 -1.59 -13.62
CA SER A 17 2.74 -2.45 -12.44
C SER A 17 3.82 -2.07 -11.45
N ALA A 18 3.75 -0.87 -10.92
CA ALA A 18 4.71 -0.38 -9.95
C ALA A 18 4.60 -1.13 -8.62
N VAL A 19 5.74 -1.25 -7.94
CA VAL A 19 5.82 -1.82 -6.59
C VAL A 19 5.83 -0.68 -5.58
N TRP A 20 4.99 -0.81 -4.56
CA TRP A 20 4.81 0.17 -3.51
C TRP A 20 5.13 -0.43 -2.15
N GLU A 21 5.89 0.30 -1.35
CA GLU A 21 6.21 -0.13 0.01
C GLU A 21 5.44 0.68 1.04
N VAL A 22 4.88 0.00 2.03
CA VAL A 22 4.15 0.64 3.11
C VAL A 22 5.13 1.32 4.06
N LEU A 23 5.03 2.65 4.18
CA LEU A 23 5.92 3.44 5.05
C LEU A 23 5.33 3.64 6.43
N GLU A 24 4.04 3.92 6.52
CA GLU A 24 3.39 4.16 7.81
C GLU A 24 1.90 3.96 7.74
N VAL A 25 1.30 3.78 8.90
CA VAL A 25 -0.15 3.71 9.08
C VAL A 25 -0.64 5.07 9.50
N VAL A 26 -1.68 5.57 8.84
CA VAL A 26 -2.29 6.86 9.14
C VAL A 26 -3.76 6.63 9.45
N MET A 27 -4.19 7.04 10.66
CA MET A 27 -5.60 6.97 11.03
C MET A 27 -6.31 8.23 10.60
N LYS A 28 -7.40 8.08 9.85
CA LYS A 28 -8.24 9.18 9.42
C LYS A 28 -9.49 9.27 10.28
N PRO A 29 -10.17 10.43 10.32
CA PRO A 29 -11.46 10.53 10.97
C PRO A 29 -12.39 9.42 10.48
N GLY A 30 -13.16 8.82 11.40
CA GLY A 30 -14.01 7.68 11.09
C GLY A 30 -13.35 6.33 11.36
N GLY A 31 -12.08 6.33 11.75
CA GLY A 31 -11.38 5.12 12.18
C GLY A 31 -10.88 4.22 11.05
N ILE A 32 -10.95 4.67 9.79
CA ILE A 32 -10.42 3.89 8.67
C ILE A 32 -8.91 4.07 8.60
N ARG A 33 -8.20 2.94 8.62
CA ARG A 33 -6.75 2.95 8.46
C ARG A 33 -6.40 3.32 7.01
N HIS A 34 -5.43 4.20 6.89
CA HIS A 34 -4.82 4.55 5.61
C HIS A 34 -3.34 4.24 5.68
N PHE A 35 -2.73 4.05 4.53
CA PHE A 35 -1.31 3.73 4.45
C PHE A 35 -0.61 4.72 3.54
N ARG A 36 0.52 5.23 4.02
CA ARG A 36 1.41 6.03 3.19
C ARG A 36 2.37 5.07 2.51
N LEU A 37 2.42 5.13 1.19
CA LEU A 37 3.24 4.23 0.38
C LEU A 37 4.25 5.02 -0.41
N CYS A 38 5.43 4.43 -0.64
CA CYS A 38 6.38 4.98 -1.61
C CYS A 38 6.56 4.04 -2.79
N ASN A 39 6.76 4.62 -3.97
CA ASN A 39 7.09 3.88 -5.17
C ASN A 39 8.53 3.38 -5.06
N ARG A 40 8.76 2.08 -5.26
CA ARG A 40 10.11 1.52 -5.10
C ARG A 40 11.07 1.95 -6.20
N ASP A 41 10.56 2.29 -7.38
CA ASP A 41 11.40 2.78 -8.49
C ASP A 41 11.70 4.28 -8.36
N ASP A 42 10.82 5.01 -7.65
CA ASP A 42 10.98 6.44 -7.39
C ASP A 42 10.51 6.74 -5.97
N PRO A 43 11.39 6.57 -4.97
CA PRO A 43 11.01 6.73 -3.57
C PRO A 43 10.51 8.12 -3.18
N THR A 44 10.70 9.12 -4.04
CA THR A 44 10.14 10.46 -3.79
C THR A 44 8.65 10.53 -4.13
N THR A 45 8.13 9.54 -4.85
CA THR A 45 6.71 9.45 -5.18
C THR A 45 5.98 8.74 -4.07
N ILE A 46 5.13 9.49 -3.37
CA ILE A 46 4.38 9.02 -2.20
C ILE A 46 2.90 9.12 -2.50
N LYS A 47 2.12 8.15 -2.02
CA LYS A 47 0.66 8.25 -2.06
C LYS A 47 0.05 7.72 -0.77
N LEU A 48 -1.19 8.13 -0.53
CA LEU A 48 -1.97 7.71 0.63
C LEU A 48 -3.16 6.90 0.13
N ILE A 49 -3.32 5.68 0.65
CA ILE A 49 -4.38 4.76 0.22
C ILE A 49 -5.11 4.22 1.44
N SER A 50 -6.45 4.12 1.35
CA SER A 50 -7.24 3.50 2.40
C SER A 50 -7.01 2.00 2.46
N GLU A 51 -7.20 1.41 3.65
CA GLU A 51 -7.02 -0.04 3.84
C GLU A 51 -7.91 -0.87 2.91
N PRO A 52 -9.21 -0.57 2.74
CA PRO A 52 -10.02 -1.35 1.81
C PRO A 52 -9.48 -1.37 0.38
N THR A 53 -8.91 -0.26 -0.08
CA THR A 53 -8.34 -0.17 -1.42
C THR A 53 -7.08 -1.00 -1.53
N LEU A 54 -6.17 -0.88 -0.55
CA LEU A 54 -4.90 -1.62 -0.60
C LEU A 54 -5.12 -3.12 -0.41
N ALA A 55 -6.12 -3.51 0.36
CA ALA A 55 -6.47 -4.91 0.60
C ALA A 55 -7.23 -5.56 -0.56
N ASP A 56 -7.68 -4.77 -1.53
CA ASP A 56 -8.42 -5.29 -2.68
C ASP A 56 -7.47 -5.94 -3.66
N VAL A 57 -7.53 -7.28 -3.74
CA VAL A 57 -6.62 -8.09 -4.58
C VAL A 57 -6.79 -7.82 -6.08
N ARG A 58 -7.90 -7.18 -6.48
CA ARG A 58 -8.10 -6.77 -7.87
C ARG A 58 -7.23 -5.58 -8.24
N LEU A 59 -6.82 -4.79 -7.24
CA LEU A 59 -6.07 -3.54 -7.42
C LEU A 59 -4.60 -3.68 -7.03
N TYR A 60 -4.33 -4.40 -5.95
CA TYR A 60 -2.98 -4.56 -5.40
C TYR A 60 -2.75 -5.99 -4.94
N ARG A 61 -1.52 -6.49 -5.11
CA ARG A 61 -1.13 -7.80 -4.62
C ARG A 61 0.08 -7.68 -3.71
N LEU A 62 -0.02 -8.32 -2.55
CA LEU A 62 1.11 -8.43 -1.64
C LEU A 62 2.18 -9.31 -2.29
N ILE A 63 3.40 -8.80 -2.43
CA ILE A 63 4.51 -9.54 -3.04
C ILE A 63 5.67 -9.77 -2.08
N SER A 64 5.72 -9.03 -0.97
CA SER A 64 6.77 -9.19 0.02
C SER A 64 6.27 -8.74 1.38
N GLU A 65 6.59 -9.54 2.40
CA GLU A 65 6.26 -9.21 3.79
C GLU A 65 7.17 -8.12 4.35
N ARG A 66 8.34 -7.95 3.75
CA ARG A 66 9.32 -6.89 4.07
C ARG A 66 10.47 -6.88 3.08
#